data_1e949dec8e988fc4f4d79833e286a072
#
_entry.id   1e949dec8e988fc4f4d79833e286a072
#
_cell.length_a   1.000
_cell.length_b   1.000
_cell.length_c   1.000
_cell.angle_alpha   90.00
_cell.angle_beta   90.00
_cell.angle_gamma   90.00
#
_symmetry.space_group_name_H-M   'P 1'
#
loop_
_entity.id
_entity.type
_entity.pdbx_description
1 polymer ?
#
loop_
_entity_poly.entity_id
_entity_poly.type
_entity_poly.pdbx_seq_one_letter_code
_entity_poly.pdbx_strand_id
1 'polypeptide(L)'
;MFFVSAIQTMNESLDKRYIYITPYLDEVKRVIEGCYMRKFYQPESKKGKGSKLTHFNNLLSRGCNIVSTHALFRNINEETLTLLKNKNYTLILDEVMNIIERIPIDKTDFRMLFNDGVITIDDNTKKMYWNSNDKNYNGEFIELKNAIVNGDVYFVRNSLAMWHFPVTIFKEFQEIYIMTYLFKGQMQRYYYDMNDIYYSYKSVKNIDNIYELVEYKDANKDFYKKLINICDNEKLNMIGQEGKNYHPLSSTWFEKQVMNKTDALDVLKKNIYNYFTNICKSKVSDNGWTVYKDYLHKCKGKRYTKGFIAFNARATNEYKHKSALAYCINLYMNPIEKGFFIDRKINIDEDSWALAEMIQWIWRSRIRENKSINVYIPSSRMRNLMINWLSTFEK
;
A
#
# COMPACT_ATOMS: atom_id res chain seq x y z
N MET A 1 -8.11 -13.29 -9.73
CA MET A 1 -7.56 -14.66 -9.56
C MET A 1 -7.28 -14.95 -8.08
N PHE A 2 -6.38 -14.26 -7.39
CA PHE A 2 -6.06 -14.52 -5.97
C PHE A 2 -7.27 -14.52 -5.03
N PHE A 3 -8.15 -13.52 -5.12
CA PHE A 3 -9.38 -13.49 -4.31
C PHE A 3 -10.24 -14.74 -4.49
N VAL A 4 -10.49 -15.17 -5.73
CA VAL A 4 -11.32 -16.34 -6.01
C VAL A 4 -10.66 -17.61 -5.48
N SER A 5 -9.34 -17.75 -5.63
CA SER A 5 -8.57 -18.84 -5.04
C SER A 5 -8.70 -18.88 -3.52
N ALA A 6 -8.55 -17.74 -2.85
CA ALA A 6 -8.70 -17.67 -1.39
C ALA A 6 -10.12 -18.07 -0.93
N ILE A 7 -11.17 -17.61 -1.61
CA ILE A 7 -12.56 -17.98 -1.31
C ILE A 7 -12.77 -19.47 -1.49
N GLN A 8 -12.26 -20.05 -2.59
CA GLN A 8 -12.34 -21.51 -2.82
C GLN A 8 -11.65 -22.28 -1.69
N THR A 9 -10.40 -21.94 -1.37
CA THR A 9 -9.64 -22.59 -0.30
C THR A 9 -10.37 -22.52 1.05
N MET A 10 -10.94 -21.36 1.39
CA MET A 10 -11.68 -21.18 2.62
C MET A 10 -12.98 -21.98 2.65
N ASN A 11 -13.65 -22.24 1.53
CA ASN A 11 -14.83 -23.08 1.45
C ASN A 11 -14.51 -24.58 1.55
N GLU A 12 -13.36 -25.00 1.04
CA GLU A 12 -12.93 -26.41 1.00
C GLU A 12 -12.29 -26.87 2.33
N SER A 13 -11.48 -26.03 2.99
CA SER A 13 -10.72 -26.39 4.20
C SER A 13 -11.52 -26.10 5.49
N LEU A 14 -12.54 -26.90 5.78
CA LEU A 14 -13.48 -26.65 6.89
C LEU A 14 -12.87 -26.86 8.29
N ASP A 15 -11.75 -27.51 8.41
CA ASP A 15 -10.98 -27.77 9.64
C ASP A 15 -10.15 -26.56 10.10
N LYS A 16 -9.82 -25.63 9.18
CA LYS A 16 -9.00 -24.44 9.47
C LYS A 16 -9.88 -23.26 9.95
N ARG A 17 -9.27 -22.38 10.76
CA ARG A 17 -9.84 -21.08 11.16
C ARG A 17 -9.15 -19.97 10.42
N TYR A 18 -9.92 -19.00 9.97
CA TYR A 18 -9.40 -17.92 9.15
C TYR A 18 -9.65 -16.55 9.75
N ILE A 19 -8.65 -15.69 9.62
CA ILE A 19 -8.77 -14.23 9.72
C ILE A 19 -8.43 -13.67 8.37
N TYR A 20 -9.42 -13.05 7.71
CA TYR A 20 -9.25 -12.40 6.40
C TYR A 20 -9.25 -10.89 6.58
N ILE A 21 -8.18 -10.24 6.15
CA ILE A 21 -7.98 -8.79 6.31
C ILE A 21 -7.89 -8.13 4.94
N THR A 22 -8.72 -7.13 4.72
CA THR A 22 -8.85 -6.42 3.44
C THR A 22 -8.79 -4.90 3.61
N PRO A 23 -8.40 -4.12 2.60
CA PRO A 23 -8.31 -2.66 2.72
C PRO A 23 -9.65 -1.97 3.02
N TYR A 24 -10.78 -2.48 2.52
CA TYR A 24 -12.06 -1.77 2.53
C TYR A 24 -13.26 -2.60 2.97
N LEU A 25 -14.27 -1.92 3.52
CA LEU A 25 -15.50 -2.53 4.02
C LEU A 25 -16.34 -3.21 2.93
N ASP A 26 -16.30 -2.74 1.69
CA ASP A 26 -17.05 -3.38 0.59
C ASP A 26 -16.46 -4.75 0.23
N GLU A 27 -15.14 -4.91 0.35
CA GLU A 27 -14.50 -6.21 0.16
C GLU A 27 -14.84 -7.18 1.30
N VAL A 28 -15.03 -6.69 2.53
CA VAL A 28 -15.50 -7.49 3.67
C VAL A 28 -16.83 -8.20 3.34
N LYS A 29 -17.77 -7.47 2.74
CA LYS A 29 -19.05 -8.06 2.31
C LYS A 29 -18.86 -9.15 1.25
N ARG A 30 -17.99 -8.91 0.27
CA ARG A 30 -17.67 -9.89 -0.77
C ARG A 30 -17.10 -11.20 -0.21
N VAL A 31 -16.24 -11.11 0.81
CA VAL A 31 -15.72 -12.32 1.48
C VAL A 31 -16.82 -13.08 2.18
N ILE A 32 -17.69 -12.38 2.94
CA ILE A 32 -18.82 -13.01 3.65
C ILE A 32 -19.76 -13.72 2.67
N GLU A 33 -20.10 -13.07 1.58
CA GLU A 33 -20.99 -13.61 0.54
C GLU A 33 -20.36 -14.77 -0.23
N GLY A 34 -19.06 -14.70 -0.50
CA GLY A 34 -18.31 -15.74 -1.21
C GLY A 34 -18.06 -17.00 -0.38
N CYS A 35 -17.98 -16.88 0.94
CA CYS A 35 -17.70 -18.01 1.84
C CYS A 35 -19.00 -18.66 2.33
N TYR A 36 -19.73 -19.34 1.44
CA TYR A 36 -21.03 -19.95 1.71
C TYR A 36 -20.98 -21.26 2.53
N MET A 37 -19.82 -21.97 2.54
CA MET A 37 -19.64 -23.22 3.30
C MET A 37 -19.34 -22.99 4.79
N ARG A 38 -19.05 -21.74 5.17
CA ARG A 38 -18.73 -21.37 6.56
C ARG A 38 -19.11 -19.95 6.88
N LYS A 39 -19.36 -19.67 8.14
CA LYS A 39 -19.76 -18.36 8.59
C LYS A 39 -18.55 -17.50 8.93
N PHE A 40 -18.45 -16.34 8.29
CA PHE A 40 -17.53 -15.27 8.65
C PHE A 40 -18.26 -14.16 9.42
N TYR A 41 -17.58 -13.57 10.38
CA TYR A 41 -18.10 -12.49 11.20
C TYR A 41 -17.28 -11.22 10.98
N GLN A 42 -17.99 -10.09 10.83
CA GLN A 42 -17.37 -8.78 10.81
C GLN A 42 -17.45 -8.14 12.21
N PRO A 43 -16.35 -7.55 12.75
CA PRO A 43 -16.41 -6.79 13.99
C PRO A 43 -17.29 -5.55 13.89
N GLU A 44 -18.18 -5.37 14.85
CA GLU A 44 -19.15 -4.27 14.92
C GLU A 44 -19.03 -3.53 16.26
N SER A 45 -19.07 -2.19 16.25
CA SER A 45 -18.95 -1.38 17.48
C SER A 45 -20.09 -1.67 18.46
N LYS A 46 -21.35 -1.82 17.95
CA LYS A 46 -22.53 -2.10 18.79
C LYS A 46 -22.39 -3.40 19.61
N LYS A 47 -21.79 -4.42 19.03
CA LYS A 47 -21.55 -5.74 19.68
C LYS A 47 -20.29 -5.75 20.56
N GLY A 48 -19.44 -4.71 20.48
CA GLY A 48 -18.20 -4.53 21.23
C GLY A 48 -18.26 -3.41 22.27
N LYS A 49 -19.42 -3.09 22.82
CA LYS A 49 -19.60 -2.01 23.82
C LYS A 49 -19.00 -0.68 23.34
N GLY A 50 -19.19 -0.33 22.07
CA GLY A 50 -18.64 0.88 21.44
C GLY A 50 -17.30 0.67 20.70
N SER A 51 -16.62 -0.47 20.89
CA SER A 51 -15.33 -0.76 20.26
C SER A 51 -15.41 -1.94 19.29
N LYS A 52 -14.96 -1.74 18.05
CA LYS A 52 -14.82 -2.84 17.09
C LYS A 52 -13.72 -3.82 17.50
N LEU A 53 -12.65 -3.35 18.15
CA LEU A 53 -11.56 -4.18 18.63
C LEU A 53 -12.04 -5.14 19.74
N THR A 54 -12.85 -4.66 20.67
CA THR A 54 -13.47 -5.50 21.71
C THR A 54 -14.34 -6.60 21.09
N HIS A 55 -15.13 -6.27 20.06
CA HIS A 55 -15.91 -7.31 19.36
C HIS A 55 -15.02 -8.29 18.58
N PHE A 56 -13.92 -7.81 17.96
CA PHE A 56 -12.92 -8.66 17.32
C PHE A 56 -12.34 -9.68 18.33
N ASN A 57 -11.94 -9.22 19.52
CA ASN A 57 -11.42 -10.06 20.59
C ASN A 57 -12.47 -11.09 21.10
N ASN A 58 -13.73 -10.67 21.21
CA ASN A 58 -14.84 -11.58 21.55
C ASN A 58 -15.06 -12.66 20.48
N LEU A 59 -14.90 -12.34 19.21
CA LEU A 59 -15.00 -13.32 18.12
C LEU A 59 -13.81 -14.29 18.15
N LEU A 60 -12.60 -13.78 18.40
CA LEU A 60 -11.41 -14.59 18.58
C LEU A 60 -11.55 -15.58 19.75
N SER A 61 -12.02 -15.11 20.91
CA SER A 61 -12.19 -15.98 22.09
C SER A 61 -13.11 -17.15 21.79
N ARG A 62 -14.14 -16.94 20.95
CA ARG A 62 -15.10 -17.97 20.51
C ARG A 62 -14.60 -18.86 19.36
N GLY A 63 -13.41 -18.60 18.80
CA GLY A 63 -12.86 -19.36 17.68
C GLY A 63 -13.58 -19.13 16.35
N CYS A 64 -14.20 -17.97 16.15
CA CYS A 64 -14.94 -17.65 14.93
C CYS A 64 -14.01 -17.33 13.76
N ASN A 65 -14.42 -17.62 12.51
CA ASN A 65 -13.78 -17.03 11.35
C ASN A 65 -14.13 -15.53 11.28
N ILE A 66 -13.12 -14.70 11.04
CA ILE A 66 -13.26 -13.25 11.11
C ILE A 66 -12.85 -12.64 9.77
N VAL A 67 -13.63 -11.68 9.28
CA VAL A 67 -13.21 -10.80 8.21
C VAL A 67 -13.22 -9.36 8.70
N SER A 68 -12.13 -8.62 8.43
CA SER A 68 -11.95 -7.28 8.95
C SER A 68 -11.14 -6.41 7.99
N THR A 69 -10.93 -5.15 8.38
CA THR A 69 -10.14 -4.20 7.59
C THR A 69 -8.72 -4.04 8.13
N HIS A 70 -7.79 -3.64 7.26
CA HIS A 70 -6.43 -3.26 7.65
C HIS A 70 -6.42 -2.24 8.80
N ALA A 71 -7.33 -1.26 8.75
CA ALA A 71 -7.43 -0.22 9.78
C ALA A 71 -7.76 -0.77 11.17
N LEU A 72 -8.63 -1.78 11.27
CA LEU A 72 -8.91 -2.41 12.56
C LEU A 72 -7.78 -3.35 12.98
N PHE A 73 -7.26 -4.16 12.05
CA PHE A 73 -6.19 -5.11 12.31
C PHE A 73 -4.89 -4.42 12.79
N ARG A 74 -4.62 -3.22 12.27
CA ARG A 74 -3.50 -2.39 12.74
C ARG A 74 -3.56 -2.05 14.23
N ASN A 75 -4.76 -1.94 14.80
CA ASN A 75 -4.99 -1.54 16.19
C ASN A 75 -5.08 -2.72 17.18
N ILE A 76 -4.75 -3.94 16.74
CA ILE A 76 -4.72 -5.10 17.64
C ILE A 76 -3.64 -4.91 18.71
N ASN A 77 -3.89 -5.47 19.89
CA ASN A 77 -3.13 -5.22 21.10
C ASN A 77 -2.69 -6.52 21.78
N GLU A 78 -2.10 -6.43 22.97
CA GLU A 78 -1.65 -7.59 23.77
C GLU A 78 -2.78 -8.55 24.13
N GLU A 79 -4.00 -8.05 24.37
CA GLU A 79 -5.18 -8.90 24.60
C GLU A 79 -5.46 -9.75 23.36
N THR A 80 -5.43 -9.13 22.16
CA THR A 80 -5.60 -9.86 20.88
C THR A 80 -4.51 -10.91 20.70
N LEU A 81 -3.25 -10.55 21.00
CA LEU A 81 -2.12 -11.48 20.92
C LEU A 81 -2.34 -12.69 21.83
N THR A 82 -2.76 -12.45 23.06
CA THR A 82 -3.07 -13.52 24.04
C THR A 82 -4.18 -14.43 23.54
N LEU A 83 -5.22 -13.87 22.93
CA LEU A 83 -6.34 -14.64 22.39
C LEU A 83 -5.98 -15.42 21.11
N LEU A 84 -4.99 -14.97 20.33
CA LEU A 84 -4.51 -15.68 19.15
C LEU A 84 -3.67 -16.91 19.51
N LYS A 85 -2.93 -16.85 20.62
CA LYS A 85 -2.06 -17.95 21.06
C LYS A 85 -2.81 -19.29 21.08
N ASN A 86 -2.21 -20.31 20.48
CA ASN A 86 -2.72 -21.68 20.43
C ASN A 86 -4.09 -21.88 19.74
N LYS A 87 -4.54 -20.91 18.95
CA LYS A 87 -5.82 -21.04 18.23
C LYS A 87 -5.70 -21.49 16.78
N ASN A 88 -4.50 -21.62 16.26
CA ASN A 88 -4.19 -22.12 14.91
C ASN A 88 -4.98 -21.42 13.81
N TYR A 89 -4.97 -20.08 13.82
CA TYR A 89 -5.57 -19.31 12.75
C TYR A 89 -4.64 -19.22 11.53
N THR A 90 -5.24 -19.28 10.35
CA THR A 90 -4.62 -18.85 9.09
C THR A 90 -5.00 -17.40 8.81
N LEU A 91 -3.99 -16.55 8.59
CA LEU A 91 -4.18 -15.16 8.21
C LEU A 91 -4.14 -15.02 6.70
N ILE A 92 -5.12 -14.34 6.11
CA ILE A 92 -5.12 -13.94 4.71
C ILE A 92 -5.15 -12.42 4.66
N LEU A 93 -4.10 -11.82 4.10
CA LEU A 93 -4.01 -10.39 3.83
C LEU A 93 -4.33 -10.14 2.36
N ASP A 94 -5.42 -9.44 2.10
CA ASP A 94 -5.75 -8.92 0.77
C ASP A 94 -5.02 -7.60 0.58
N GLU A 95 -3.97 -7.62 -0.20
CA GLU A 95 -2.93 -6.62 -0.32
C GLU A 95 -2.02 -6.47 0.90
N VAL A 96 -0.85 -5.86 0.69
CA VAL A 96 0.08 -5.50 1.76
C VAL A 96 -0.54 -4.46 2.68
N MET A 97 -0.27 -4.57 3.96
CA MET A 97 -0.71 -3.60 4.95
C MET A 97 0.38 -2.55 5.25
N ASN A 98 -0.03 -1.42 5.79
CA ASN A 98 0.91 -0.43 6.31
C ASN A 98 1.47 -0.93 7.65
N ILE A 99 2.74 -1.35 7.64
CA ILE A 99 3.44 -1.97 8.79
C ILE A 99 4.42 -1.03 9.49
N ILE A 100 4.73 0.11 8.88
CA ILE A 100 5.52 1.18 9.47
C ILE A 100 4.87 2.53 9.17
N GLU A 101 4.95 3.45 10.11
CA GLU A 101 4.42 4.80 9.94
C GLU A 101 5.18 5.80 10.79
N ARG A 102 5.43 6.97 10.23
CA ARG A 102 5.94 8.09 11.01
C ARG A 102 4.82 8.64 11.89
N ILE A 103 5.10 8.77 13.19
CA ILE A 103 4.22 9.50 14.10
C ILE A 103 4.62 10.98 14.04
N PRO A 104 3.70 11.88 13.66
CA PRO A 104 3.98 13.30 13.64
C PRO A 104 4.11 13.81 15.07
N ILE A 105 5.29 14.26 15.45
CA ILE A 105 5.55 14.98 16.70
C ILE A 105 6.54 16.11 16.40
N ASP A 106 6.29 17.28 16.96
CA ASP A 106 7.24 18.39 16.87
C ASP A 106 8.49 18.10 17.71
N LYS A 107 9.63 18.63 17.27
CA LYS A 107 10.90 18.41 17.98
C LYS A 107 10.92 19.02 19.38
N THR A 108 10.22 20.13 19.57
CA THR A 108 10.14 20.83 20.85
C THR A 108 9.31 20.01 21.82
N ASP A 109 8.15 19.53 21.38
CA ASP A 109 7.26 18.67 22.17
C ASP A 109 7.93 17.35 22.52
N PHE A 110 8.63 16.75 21.56
CA PHE A 110 9.40 15.53 21.82
C PHE A 110 10.44 15.76 22.95
N ARG A 111 11.22 16.85 22.86
CA ARG A 111 12.22 17.16 23.89
C ARG A 111 11.59 17.41 25.26
N MET A 112 10.46 18.09 25.32
CA MET A 112 9.71 18.30 26.54
C MET A 112 9.29 16.97 27.18
N LEU A 113 8.61 16.11 26.42
CA LEU A 113 8.17 14.80 26.91
C LEU A 113 9.35 13.92 27.39
N PHE A 114 10.49 14.00 26.69
CA PHE A 114 11.69 13.25 27.05
C PHE A 114 12.36 13.77 28.31
N ASN A 115 12.55 15.09 28.42
CA ASN A 115 13.20 15.72 29.57
C ASN A 115 12.35 15.59 30.86
N ASP A 116 11.04 15.62 30.73
CA ASP A 116 10.08 15.46 31.83
C ASP A 116 9.88 13.98 32.22
N GLY A 117 10.58 13.05 31.55
CA GLY A 117 10.51 11.62 31.83
C GLY A 117 9.19 10.95 31.46
N VAL A 118 8.31 11.64 30.73
CA VAL A 118 7.02 11.10 30.24
C VAL A 118 7.27 9.98 29.24
N ILE A 119 8.30 10.15 28.40
CA ILE A 119 8.79 9.12 27.50
C ILE A 119 10.24 8.78 27.84
N THR A 120 10.58 7.51 27.67
CA THR A 120 11.99 7.05 27.71
C THR A 120 12.32 6.26 26.45
N ILE A 121 13.60 6.20 26.13
CA ILE A 121 14.14 5.51 24.95
C ILE A 121 15.16 4.50 25.44
N ASP A 122 15.01 3.25 25.03
CA ASP A 122 16.03 2.25 25.24
C ASP A 122 17.26 2.54 24.39
N ASP A 123 18.43 2.60 25.01
CA ASP A 123 19.66 3.03 24.35
C ASP A 123 20.14 2.06 23.26
N ASN A 124 19.84 0.79 23.38
CA ASN A 124 20.28 -0.25 22.46
C ASN A 124 19.32 -0.42 21.28
N THR A 125 18.04 -0.58 21.59
CA THR A 125 17.00 -0.88 20.59
C THR A 125 16.40 0.38 19.98
N LYS A 126 16.55 1.54 20.65
CA LYS A 126 15.87 2.81 20.36
C LYS A 126 14.35 2.73 20.48
N LYS A 127 13.83 1.69 21.14
CA LYS A 127 12.39 1.56 21.43
C LYS A 127 11.98 2.63 22.44
N MET A 128 10.80 3.19 22.23
CA MET A 128 10.20 4.21 23.09
C MET A 128 9.23 3.58 24.07
N TYR A 129 9.19 4.10 25.29
CA TYR A 129 8.27 3.69 26.35
C TYR A 129 7.55 4.92 26.91
N TRP A 130 6.27 4.74 27.27
CA TRP A 130 5.46 5.74 27.92
C TRP A 130 5.43 5.48 29.42
N ASN A 131 6.00 6.38 30.23
CA ASN A 131 6.21 6.17 31.65
C ASN A 131 5.22 6.93 32.53
N SER A 132 4.36 7.80 31.97
CA SER A 132 3.39 8.52 32.76
C SER A 132 2.41 7.56 33.46
N ASN A 133 2.26 7.70 34.77
CA ASN A 133 1.33 6.93 35.60
C ASN A 133 -0.14 7.27 35.33
N ASP A 134 -0.43 8.33 34.57
CA ASP A 134 -1.79 8.68 34.20
C ASP A 134 -2.33 7.76 33.12
N LYS A 135 -2.97 6.68 33.56
CA LYS A 135 -3.68 5.74 32.68
C LYS A 135 -4.78 6.41 31.85
N ASN A 136 -5.34 7.51 32.35
CA ASN A 136 -6.45 8.24 31.74
C ASN A 136 -6.00 9.47 30.94
N TYR A 137 -4.68 9.61 30.67
CA TYR A 137 -4.20 10.72 29.85
C TYR A 137 -4.96 10.80 28.53
N ASN A 138 -5.61 11.93 28.29
CA ASN A 138 -6.41 12.23 27.10
C ASN A 138 -6.05 13.62 26.54
N GLY A 139 -4.78 14.00 26.62
CA GLY A 139 -4.26 15.27 26.11
C GLY A 139 -3.78 15.20 24.68
N GLU A 140 -3.05 16.23 24.26
CA GLU A 140 -2.55 16.44 22.89
C GLU A 140 -1.73 15.27 22.34
N PHE A 141 -1.00 14.54 23.21
CA PHE A 141 -0.14 13.42 22.79
C PHE A 141 -0.81 12.05 22.92
N ILE A 142 -2.15 11.99 22.95
CA ILE A 142 -2.89 10.71 23.10
C ILE A 142 -2.59 9.73 21.97
N GLU A 143 -2.40 10.23 20.74
CA GLU A 143 -2.04 9.37 19.58
C GLU A 143 -0.65 8.76 19.73
N LEU A 144 0.33 9.56 20.18
CA LEU A 144 1.67 9.07 20.49
C LEU A 144 1.65 8.05 21.63
N LYS A 145 0.94 8.36 22.74
CA LYS A 145 0.76 7.42 23.86
C LYS A 145 0.19 6.08 23.38
N ASN A 146 -0.92 6.13 22.63
CA ASN A 146 -1.58 4.93 22.13
C ASN A 146 -0.67 4.12 21.19
N ALA A 147 0.08 4.80 20.33
CA ALA A 147 1.03 4.16 19.45
C ALA A 147 2.16 3.47 20.22
N ILE A 148 2.69 4.10 21.28
CA ILE A 148 3.74 3.51 22.12
C ILE A 148 3.20 2.33 22.94
N VAL A 149 2.02 2.45 23.53
CA VAL A 149 1.44 1.42 24.41
C VAL A 149 0.93 0.22 23.62
N ASN A 150 0.32 0.44 22.45
CA ASN A 150 -0.30 -0.61 21.65
C ASN A 150 0.57 -1.12 20.49
N GLY A 151 1.76 -0.57 20.32
CA GLY A 151 2.65 -0.93 19.22
C GLY A 151 4.12 -0.82 19.59
N ASP A 152 4.97 -1.07 18.60
CA ASP A 152 6.40 -0.86 18.71
C ASP A 152 6.76 0.49 18.08
N VAL A 153 7.11 1.48 18.92
CA VAL A 153 7.57 2.79 18.46
C VAL A 153 9.05 2.95 18.71
N TYR A 154 9.78 3.39 17.70
CA TYR A 154 11.22 3.54 17.74
C TYR A 154 11.62 4.98 17.43
N PHE A 155 12.62 5.46 18.17
CA PHE A 155 13.24 6.74 17.93
C PHE A 155 14.29 6.61 16.82
N VAL A 156 14.12 7.38 15.75
CA VAL A 156 14.92 7.25 14.52
C VAL A 156 15.61 8.58 14.20
N ARG A 157 16.90 8.52 13.86
CA ARG A 157 17.70 9.67 13.40
C ARG A 157 17.61 10.88 14.33
N ASN A 158 17.57 10.64 15.63
CA ASN A 158 17.58 11.66 16.70
C ASN A 158 16.46 12.72 16.59
N SER A 159 15.35 12.44 15.90
CA SER A 159 14.29 13.44 15.73
C SER A 159 12.91 12.92 15.37
N LEU A 160 12.73 11.61 15.22
CA LEU A 160 11.50 11.06 14.64
C LEU A 160 11.03 9.82 15.41
N ALA A 161 9.73 9.71 15.61
CA ALA A 161 9.08 8.52 16.12
C ALA A 161 8.51 7.71 14.94
N MET A 162 8.92 6.44 14.85
CA MET A 162 8.42 5.48 13.84
C MET A 162 7.68 4.36 14.54
N TRP A 163 6.40 4.24 14.24
CA TRP A 163 5.60 3.10 14.67
C TRP A 163 5.82 1.90 13.77
N HIS A 164 5.87 0.73 14.38
CA HIS A 164 5.87 -0.56 13.68
C HIS A 164 4.68 -1.39 14.09
N PHE A 165 4.17 -2.18 13.18
CA PHE A 165 3.26 -3.26 13.53
C PHE A 165 4.01 -4.31 14.36
N PRO A 166 3.47 -4.78 15.51
CA PRO A 166 4.16 -5.75 16.35
C PRO A 166 4.42 -7.08 15.62
N VAL A 167 5.69 -7.42 15.46
CA VAL A 167 6.11 -8.65 14.72
C VAL A 167 5.60 -9.94 15.38
N THR A 168 5.44 -9.93 16.70
CA THR A 168 4.95 -11.06 17.49
C THR A 168 3.58 -11.52 17.01
N ILE A 169 2.74 -10.62 16.49
CA ILE A 169 1.40 -10.95 16.00
C ILE A 169 1.47 -11.88 14.80
N PHE A 170 2.40 -11.65 13.87
CA PHE A 170 2.56 -12.55 12.72
C PHE A 170 3.01 -13.95 13.13
N LYS A 171 3.76 -14.08 14.23
CA LYS A 171 4.26 -15.36 14.72
C LYS A 171 3.17 -16.25 15.37
N GLU A 172 2.02 -15.69 15.72
CA GLU A 172 0.90 -16.43 16.33
C GLU A 172 -0.02 -17.10 15.30
N PHE A 173 0.20 -16.86 14.01
CA PHE A 173 -0.55 -17.53 12.95
C PHE A 173 0.13 -18.81 12.49
N GLN A 174 -0.66 -19.85 12.24
CA GLN A 174 -0.17 -21.11 11.68
C GLN A 174 0.35 -20.94 10.27
N GLU A 175 -0.37 -20.16 9.48
CA GLU A 175 -0.04 -19.83 8.09
C GLU A 175 -0.43 -18.39 7.80
N ILE A 176 0.33 -17.72 6.93
CA ILE A 176 0.03 -16.36 6.47
C ILE A 176 0.10 -16.33 4.95
N TYR A 177 -0.95 -15.87 4.32
CA TYR A 177 -1.01 -15.61 2.89
C TYR A 177 -1.17 -14.12 2.62
N ILE A 178 -0.29 -13.54 1.80
CA ILE A 178 -0.37 -12.15 1.35
C ILE A 178 -0.67 -12.17 -0.16
N MET A 179 -1.86 -11.74 -0.50
CA MET A 179 -2.32 -11.69 -1.89
C MET A 179 -1.99 -10.33 -2.49
N THR A 180 -0.80 -10.18 -3.02
CA THR A 180 -0.36 -8.92 -3.64
C THR A 180 0.43 -9.17 -4.91
N TYR A 181 0.62 -8.12 -5.69
CA TYR A 181 1.47 -8.16 -6.87
C TYR A 181 2.80 -7.46 -6.58
N LEU A 182 3.90 -8.02 -7.09
CA LEU A 182 5.26 -7.51 -6.88
C LEU A 182 5.62 -7.29 -5.40
N PHE A 183 5.39 -8.31 -4.56
CA PHE A 183 5.76 -8.28 -3.14
C PHE A 183 7.24 -7.90 -2.93
N LYS A 184 8.11 -8.25 -3.90
CA LYS A 184 9.54 -7.89 -3.90
C LYS A 184 9.77 -6.39 -3.71
N GLY A 185 8.91 -5.52 -4.26
CA GLY A 185 9.00 -4.07 -4.12
C GLY A 185 8.22 -3.50 -2.93
N GLN A 186 7.51 -4.30 -2.14
CA GLN A 186 6.63 -3.77 -1.10
C GLN A 186 7.34 -3.53 0.24
N MET A 187 6.89 -2.50 0.98
CA MET A 187 7.42 -2.17 2.31
C MET A 187 7.33 -3.33 3.29
N GLN A 188 6.27 -4.13 3.18
CA GLN A 188 6.06 -5.30 4.03
C GLN A 188 7.12 -6.38 3.81
N ARG A 189 7.67 -6.50 2.60
CA ARG A 189 8.80 -7.40 2.33
C ARG A 189 10.04 -6.95 3.11
N TYR A 190 10.40 -5.65 3.07
CA TYR A 190 11.55 -5.13 3.83
C TYR A 190 11.38 -5.28 5.33
N TYR A 191 10.13 -5.12 5.82
CA TYR A 191 9.82 -5.37 7.23
C TYR A 191 9.99 -6.85 7.60
N TYR A 192 9.60 -7.79 6.72
CA TYR A 192 9.79 -9.22 6.95
C TYR A 192 11.28 -9.57 6.99
N ASP A 193 12.06 -9.05 6.04
CA ASP A 193 13.52 -9.23 6.02
C ASP A 193 14.17 -8.67 7.30
N MET A 194 13.72 -7.52 7.78
CA MET A 194 14.22 -6.88 9.01
C MET A 194 13.95 -7.69 10.28
N ASN A 195 12.87 -8.45 10.30
CA ASN A 195 12.44 -9.22 11.46
C ASN A 195 12.65 -10.74 11.30
N ASP A 196 13.45 -11.15 10.34
CA ASP A 196 13.79 -12.54 10.05
C ASP A 196 12.53 -13.43 9.85
N ILE A 197 11.47 -12.86 9.24
CA ILE A 197 10.27 -13.62 8.88
C ILE A 197 10.51 -14.29 7.53
N TYR A 198 10.55 -15.62 7.55
CA TYR A 198 10.66 -16.41 6.32
C TYR A 198 9.37 -16.37 5.50
N TYR A 199 9.51 -16.24 4.19
CA TYR A 199 8.39 -16.28 3.25
C TYR A 199 8.81 -16.94 1.93
N SER A 200 7.85 -17.45 1.19
CA SER A 200 8.05 -17.99 -0.17
C SER A 200 7.02 -17.38 -1.13
N TYR A 201 7.41 -17.28 -2.38
CA TYR A 201 6.50 -16.83 -3.44
C TYR A 201 5.73 -18.02 -3.99
N LYS A 202 4.44 -17.81 -4.25
CA LYS A 202 3.58 -18.78 -4.92
C LYS A 202 2.79 -18.10 -6.03
N SER A 203 2.44 -18.87 -7.05
CA SER A 203 1.51 -18.46 -8.11
C SER A 203 0.17 -19.15 -7.93
N VAL A 204 -0.89 -18.54 -8.45
CA VAL A 204 -2.21 -19.18 -8.54
C VAL A 204 -2.43 -19.61 -9.97
N LYS A 205 -2.70 -20.90 -10.19
CA LYS A 205 -3.08 -21.46 -11.47
C LYS A 205 -4.57 -21.84 -11.44
N ASN A 206 -5.26 -21.54 -12.52
CA ASN A 206 -6.64 -22.01 -12.73
C ASN A 206 -6.61 -23.17 -13.71
N ILE A 207 -7.11 -24.32 -13.31
CA ILE A 207 -7.27 -25.52 -14.12
C ILE A 207 -8.74 -25.92 -13.98
N ASP A 208 -9.52 -25.82 -15.05
CA ASP A 208 -10.94 -26.21 -15.08
C ASP A 208 -11.80 -25.57 -13.96
N ASN A 209 -11.57 -24.30 -13.68
CA ASN A 209 -12.18 -23.52 -12.58
C ASN A 209 -11.78 -23.94 -11.17
N ILE A 210 -10.80 -24.80 -11.01
CA ILE A 210 -10.13 -25.10 -9.74
C ILE A 210 -8.87 -24.26 -9.63
N TYR A 211 -8.72 -23.55 -8.51
CA TYR A 211 -7.58 -22.67 -8.27
C TYR A 211 -6.57 -23.34 -7.33
N GLU A 212 -5.37 -23.53 -7.80
CA GLU A 212 -4.30 -24.18 -7.03
C GLU A 212 -3.13 -23.24 -6.79
N LEU A 213 -2.52 -23.34 -5.60
CA LEU A 213 -1.23 -22.71 -5.32
C LEU A 213 -0.12 -23.57 -5.90
N VAL A 214 0.65 -23.01 -6.81
CA VAL A 214 1.78 -23.67 -7.45
C VAL A 214 3.07 -22.89 -7.16
N GLU A 215 4.21 -23.51 -7.49
CA GLU A 215 5.49 -22.82 -7.41
C GLU A 215 5.45 -21.52 -8.22
N TYR A 216 6.11 -20.49 -7.67
CA TYR A 216 6.11 -19.17 -8.28
C TYR A 216 6.65 -19.23 -9.71
N LYS A 217 5.88 -18.69 -10.62
CA LYS A 217 6.32 -18.39 -11.99
C LYS A 217 5.89 -16.99 -12.31
N ASP A 218 6.79 -16.21 -12.87
CA ASP A 218 6.42 -14.89 -13.36
C ASP A 218 5.37 -15.01 -14.47
N ALA A 219 4.39 -14.12 -14.40
CA ALA A 219 3.34 -14.08 -15.40
C ALA A 219 3.94 -13.74 -16.76
N ASN A 220 3.51 -14.46 -17.81
CA ASN A 220 3.84 -14.08 -19.18
C ASN A 220 3.28 -12.68 -19.47
N LYS A 221 4.19 -11.73 -19.68
CA LYS A 221 3.88 -10.32 -19.88
C LYS A 221 3.58 -9.96 -21.34
N ASP A 222 3.80 -10.89 -22.28
CA ASP A 222 3.55 -10.66 -23.72
C ASP A 222 2.11 -10.27 -24.00
N PHE A 223 1.18 -10.85 -23.26
CA PHE A 223 -0.22 -10.48 -23.36
C PHE A 223 -0.45 -9.01 -22.98
N TYR A 224 0.10 -8.55 -21.87
CA TYR A 224 -0.03 -7.16 -21.43
C TYR A 224 0.77 -6.19 -22.29
N LYS A 225 1.91 -6.62 -22.84
CA LYS A 225 2.70 -5.83 -23.80
C LYS A 225 1.88 -5.45 -25.04
N LYS A 226 0.98 -6.32 -25.49
CA LYS A 226 0.06 -6.04 -26.62
C LYS A 226 -1.10 -5.12 -26.25
N LEU A 227 -1.45 -5.03 -24.97
CA LEU A 227 -2.59 -4.25 -24.50
C LEU A 227 -2.22 -2.87 -23.96
N ILE A 228 -0.96 -2.64 -23.57
CA ILE A 228 -0.50 -1.40 -22.98
C ILE A 228 0.32 -0.61 -23.99
N ASN A 229 -0.30 0.45 -24.55
CA ASN A 229 0.34 1.35 -25.50
C ASN A 229 0.97 2.52 -24.75
N ILE A 230 2.29 2.49 -24.57
CA ILE A 230 3.04 3.55 -23.90
C ILE A 230 3.30 4.66 -24.91
N CYS A 231 2.99 5.91 -24.55
CA CYS A 231 3.24 7.09 -25.38
C CYS A 231 4.75 7.33 -25.51
N ASP A 232 5.26 7.26 -26.73
CA ASP A 232 6.66 7.45 -27.10
C ASP A 232 6.97 8.85 -27.68
N ASN A 233 6.00 9.77 -27.66
CA ASN A 233 6.15 11.10 -28.21
C ASN A 233 7.23 11.91 -27.47
N GLU A 234 8.37 12.12 -28.13
CA GLU A 234 9.55 12.78 -27.55
C GLU A 234 9.23 14.17 -27.00
N LYS A 235 8.48 14.98 -27.76
CA LYS A 235 8.14 16.37 -27.37
C LYS A 235 7.34 16.41 -26.06
N LEU A 236 6.38 15.50 -25.90
CA LEU A 236 5.60 15.40 -24.68
C LEU A 236 6.42 14.83 -23.51
N ASN A 237 7.34 13.92 -23.81
CA ASN A 237 8.17 13.25 -22.81
C ASN A 237 9.35 14.12 -22.33
N MET A 238 9.71 15.18 -23.05
CA MET A 238 10.84 16.06 -22.72
C MET A 238 10.76 16.63 -21.30
N ILE A 239 9.56 16.97 -20.82
CA ILE A 239 9.34 17.50 -19.46
C ILE A 239 9.77 16.56 -18.35
N GLY A 240 9.80 15.27 -18.61
CA GLY A 240 10.14 14.23 -17.65
C GLY A 240 11.50 13.57 -17.88
N GLN A 241 12.34 14.15 -18.74
CA GLN A 241 13.66 13.62 -19.04
C GLN A 241 14.61 13.84 -17.87
N GLU A 242 15.11 12.76 -17.28
CA GLU A 242 16.07 12.82 -16.18
C GLU A 242 17.47 13.22 -16.66
N GLY A 243 18.22 13.82 -15.74
CA GLY A 243 19.63 14.13 -15.88
C GLY A 243 20.38 13.83 -14.58
N LYS A 244 21.68 14.05 -14.57
CA LYS A 244 22.49 13.90 -13.37
C LYS A 244 21.97 14.89 -12.30
N ASN A 245 21.51 14.35 -11.15
CA ASN A 245 20.93 15.13 -10.05
C ASN A 245 19.67 15.95 -10.42
N TYR A 246 19.01 15.62 -11.53
CA TYR A 246 17.76 16.25 -11.96
C TYR A 246 16.66 15.19 -12.13
N HIS A 247 15.68 15.22 -11.24
CA HIS A 247 14.60 14.25 -11.15
C HIS A 247 13.24 14.91 -11.39
N PRO A 248 12.89 15.21 -12.66
CA PRO A 248 11.65 15.88 -12.98
C PRO A 248 10.45 15.04 -12.56
N LEU A 249 9.34 15.72 -12.24
CA LEU A 249 8.09 15.13 -11.77
C LEU A 249 8.19 14.39 -10.40
N SER A 250 9.30 14.54 -9.68
CA SER A 250 9.39 14.16 -8.26
C SER A 250 8.69 15.18 -7.36
N SER A 251 8.37 14.82 -6.12
CA SER A 251 7.75 15.75 -5.15
C SER A 251 8.56 17.04 -4.99
N THR A 252 9.87 16.94 -4.81
CA THR A 252 10.78 18.09 -4.70
C THR A 252 10.83 18.92 -6.00
N TRP A 253 10.70 18.27 -7.15
CA TRP A 253 10.63 19.01 -8.41
C TRP A 253 9.37 19.86 -8.46
N PHE A 254 8.20 19.32 -8.16
CA PHE A 254 6.95 20.08 -8.12
C PHE A 254 7.04 21.27 -7.15
N GLU A 255 7.59 21.04 -5.96
CA GLU A 255 7.81 22.09 -4.97
C GLU A 255 8.64 23.24 -5.55
N LYS A 256 9.80 22.92 -6.15
CA LYS A 256 10.68 23.91 -6.79
C LYS A 256 9.99 24.67 -7.92
N GLN A 257 9.19 23.98 -8.79
CA GLN A 257 8.47 24.68 -9.87
C GLN A 257 7.47 25.70 -9.31
N VAL A 258 6.79 25.37 -8.21
CA VAL A 258 5.85 26.28 -7.55
C VAL A 258 6.57 27.44 -6.87
N MET A 259 7.65 27.18 -6.13
CA MET A 259 8.44 28.22 -5.45
C MET A 259 9.05 29.20 -6.43
N ASN A 260 9.63 28.71 -7.51
CA ASN A 260 10.32 29.52 -8.52
C ASN A 260 9.37 30.11 -9.58
N LYS A 261 8.06 29.82 -9.46
CA LYS A 261 7.02 30.30 -10.39
C LYS A 261 7.36 30.07 -11.86
N THR A 262 7.88 28.88 -12.19
CA THR A 262 8.22 28.51 -13.56
C THR A 262 6.97 28.18 -14.37
N ASP A 263 7.09 28.09 -15.70
CA ASP A 263 6.03 27.67 -16.61
C ASP A 263 5.91 26.13 -16.75
N ALA A 264 6.77 25.37 -16.06
CA ALA A 264 6.85 23.92 -16.23
C ALA A 264 5.51 23.20 -15.93
N LEU A 265 4.73 23.68 -14.96
CA LEU A 265 3.42 23.10 -14.67
C LEU A 265 2.41 23.41 -15.77
N ASP A 266 2.50 24.57 -16.42
CA ASP A 266 1.66 24.91 -17.58
C ASP A 266 2.05 24.08 -18.81
N VAL A 267 3.33 23.81 -19.00
CA VAL A 267 3.81 22.86 -20.02
C VAL A 267 3.25 21.48 -19.75
N LEU A 268 3.31 20.98 -18.50
CA LEU A 268 2.75 19.68 -18.12
C LEU A 268 1.23 19.60 -18.42
N LYS A 269 0.47 20.63 -18.06
CA LYS A 269 -0.98 20.74 -18.35
C LYS A 269 -1.26 20.66 -19.84
N LYS A 270 -0.50 21.41 -20.66
CA LYS A 270 -0.62 21.41 -22.13
C LYS A 270 -0.31 20.02 -22.68
N ASN A 271 0.71 19.34 -22.16
CA ASN A 271 1.10 18.00 -22.59
C ASN A 271 0.00 16.96 -22.26
N ILE A 272 -0.56 16.98 -21.04
CA ILE A 272 -1.65 16.09 -20.64
C ILE A 272 -2.89 16.35 -21.53
N TYR A 273 -3.25 17.62 -21.77
CA TYR A 273 -4.35 17.97 -22.66
C TYR A 273 -4.12 17.46 -24.07
N ASN A 274 -2.92 17.69 -24.64
CA ASN A 274 -2.54 17.26 -25.98
C ASN A 274 -2.58 15.73 -26.10
N TYR A 275 -2.05 15.03 -25.11
CA TYR A 275 -2.09 13.57 -25.06
C TYR A 275 -3.51 13.03 -25.17
N PHE A 276 -4.43 13.46 -24.31
CA PHE A 276 -5.81 12.98 -24.31
C PHE A 276 -6.60 13.42 -25.55
N THR A 277 -6.38 14.66 -26.03
CA THR A 277 -7.20 15.24 -27.08
C THR A 277 -6.72 14.90 -28.48
N ASN A 278 -5.43 14.97 -28.73
CA ASN A 278 -4.86 14.86 -30.08
C ASN A 278 -4.24 13.49 -30.35
N ILE A 279 -3.58 12.89 -29.36
CA ILE A 279 -2.95 11.57 -29.51
C ILE A 279 -3.95 10.44 -29.29
N CYS A 280 -4.57 10.37 -28.11
CA CYS A 280 -5.53 9.33 -27.79
C CYS A 280 -6.91 9.56 -28.39
N LYS A 281 -7.28 10.82 -28.64
CA LYS A 281 -8.64 11.24 -29.06
C LYS A 281 -9.74 10.62 -28.18
N SER A 282 -9.46 10.52 -26.88
CA SER A 282 -10.30 9.82 -25.92
C SER A 282 -11.48 10.66 -25.46
N LYS A 283 -12.56 9.98 -25.03
CA LYS A 283 -13.68 10.66 -24.36
C LYS A 283 -13.23 11.14 -22.97
N VAL A 284 -13.79 12.25 -22.51
CA VAL A 284 -13.47 12.83 -21.20
C VAL A 284 -13.71 11.84 -20.05
N SER A 285 -14.77 11.04 -20.15
CA SER A 285 -15.11 9.98 -19.20
C SER A 285 -14.02 8.93 -19.07
N ASP A 286 -13.26 8.66 -20.14
CA ASP A 286 -12.33 7.56 -20.25
C ASP A 286 -10.90 7.94 -19.82
N ASN A 287 -10.70 9.24 -19.52
CA ASN A 287 -9.41 9.78 -19.09
C ASN A 287 -9.18 9.53 -17.59
N GLY A 288 -7.99 9.02 -17.26
CA GLY A 288 -7.48 8.91 -15.90
C GLY A 288 -6.12 9.58 -15.80
N TRP A 289 -5.86 10.36 -14.77
CA TRP A 289 -4.55 11.00 -14.59
C TRP A 289 -4.16 11.14 -13.13
N THR A 290 -2.87 11.27 -12.89
CA THR A 290 -2.35 11.48 -11.54
C THR A 290 -1.16 12.42 -11.52
N VAL A 291 -1.07 13.17 -10.43
CA VAL A 291 0.07 13.93 -9.92
C VAL A 291 0.04 13.84 -8.40
N TYR A 292 1.05 14.35 -7.70
CA TYR A 292 0.95 14.48 -6.24
C TYR A 292 -0.23 15.37 -5.85
N LYS A 293 -0.99 14.94 -4.83
CA LYS A 293 -2.26 15.56 -4.42
C LYS A 293 -2.13 17.06 -4.14
N ASP A 294 -1.02 17.47 -3.55
CA ASP A 294 -0.74 18.89 -3.19
C ASP A 294 -0.66 19.80 -4.42
N TYR A 295 -0.34 19.23 -5.58
CA TYR A 295 -0.22 19.96 -6.86
C TYR A 295 -1.41 19.73 -7.80
N LEU A 296 -2.43 18.99 -7.38
CA LEU A 296 -3.64 18.73 -8.18
C LEU A 296 -4.25 20.01 -8.76
N HIS A 297 -4.47 21.01 -7.90
CA HIS A 297 -5.12 22.25 -8.32
C HIS A 297 -4.30 23.07 -9.33
N LYS A 298 -2.98 22.92 -9.31
CA LYS A 298 -2.05 23.58 -10.25
C LYS A 298 -1.94 22.84 -11.58
N CYS A 299 -2.18 21.53 -11.59
CA CYS A 299 -2.03 20.66 -12.77
C CYS A 299 -3.35 20.32 -13.46
N LYS A 300 -4.52 20.58 -12.84
CA LYS A 300 -5.83 20.35 -13.46
C LYS A 300 -6.00 21.17 -14.73
N GLY A 301 -6.66 20.61 -15.74
CA GLY A 301 -6.87 21.27 -17.03
C GLY A 301 -8.14 20.82 -17.76
N LYS A 302 -8.46 21.49 -18.87
CA LYS A 302 -9.64 21.22 -19.69
C LYS A 302 -9.65 19.74 -20.14
N ARG A 303 -10.82 19.09 -20.11
CA ARG A 303 -11.09 17.74 -20.59
C ARG A 303 -10.55 16.58 -19.74
N TYR A 304 -9.76 16.80 -18.66
CA TYR A 304 -9.28 15.68 -17.83
C TYR A 304 -9.41 15.92 -16.31
N THR A 305 -9.76 17.12 -15.86
CA THR A 305 -9.86 17.44 -14.41
C THR A 305 -10.64 16.41 -13.59
N LYS A 306 -11.79 15.96 -14.07
CA LYS A 306 -12.65 14.97 -13.37
C LYS A 306 -12.07 13.56 -13.35
N GLY A 307 -11.03 13.28 -14.15
CA GLY A 307 -10.38 11.98 -14.22
C GLY A 307 -9.23 11.78 -13.25
N PHE A 308 -9.07 12.65 -12.25
CA PHE A 308 -7.99 12.51 -11.27
C PHE A 308 -8.17 11.24 -10.43
N ILE A 309 -7.10 10.47 -10.33
CA ILE A 309 -7.00 9.26 -9.51
C ILE A 309 -5.74 9.41 -8.67
N ALA A 310 -5.86 9.48 -7.35
CA ALA A 310 -4.69 9.55 -6.49
C ALA A 310 -3.74 8.37 -6.76
N PHE A 311 -2.43 8.61 -6.81
CA PHE A 311 -1.46 7.56 -7.18
C PHE A 311 -1.48 6.39 -6.17
N ASN A 312 -1.77 6.68 -4.92
CA ASN A 312 -1.91 5.71 -3.84
C ASN A 312 -3.37 5.25 -3.59
N ALA A 313 -4.31 5.56 -4.50
CA ALA A 313 -5.67 5.05 -4.41
C ALA A 313 -5.65 3.52 -4.42
N ARG A 314 -6.34 2.83 -3.52
CA ARG A 314 -6.34 1.37 -3.41
C ARG A 314 -7.74 0.80 -3.61
N ALA A 315 -7.82 -0.47 -4.04
CA ALA A 315 -8.99 -1.35 -4.10
C ALA A 315 -10.32 -0.69 -4.51
N THR A 316 -10.37 -0.01 -5.67
CA THR A 316 -11.60 0.52 -6.23
C THR A 316 -11.86 -0.02 -7.64
N ASN A 317 -13.13 -0.33 -7.94
CA ASN A 317 -13.59 -0.72 -9.26
C ASN A 317 -14.13 0.48 -10.08
N GLU A 318 -14.16 1.66 -9.48
CA GLU A 318 -14.72 2.87 -10.06
C GLU A 318 -14.08 3.26 -11.40
N TYR A 319 -12.78 3.00 -11.55
CA TYR A 319 -12.01 3.43 -12.71
C TYR A 319 -11.84 2.37 -13.81
N LYS A 320 -12.49 1.21 -13.67
CA LYS A 320 -12.35 0.08 -14.60
C LYS A 320 -12.73 0.39 -16.06
N HIS A 321 -13.40 1.50 -16.32
CA HIS A 321 -13.75 1.96 -17.67
C HIS A 321 -12.67 2.83 -18.32
N LYS A 322 -11.67 3.32 -17.56
CA LYS A 322 -10.64 4.22 -18.05
C LYS A 322 -9.77 3.53 -19.09
N SER A 323 -9.60 4.19 -20.25
CA SER A 323 -8.85 3.67 -21.40
C SER A 323 -7.60 4.48 -21.75
N ALA A 324 -7.53 5.73 -21.33
CA ALA A 324 -6.39 6.62 -21.54
C ALA A 324 -5.91 7.14 -20.18
N LEU A 325 -4.64 6.91 -19.87
CA LEU A 325 -4.06 7.19 -18.57
C LEU A 325 -2.85 8.12 -18.70
N ALA A 326 -2.69 9.09 -17.78
CA ALA A 326 -1.51 9.92 -17.67
C ALA A 326 -0.92 9.81 -16.25
N TYR A 327 0.20 9.11 -16.12
CA TYR A 327 0.94 8.93 -14.87
C TYR A 327 2.07 9.95 -14.81
N CYS A 328 1.79 11.13 -14.25
CA CYS A 328 2.70 12.28 -14.27
C CYS A 328 3.48 12.44 -12.94
N ILE A 329 4.02 11.36 -12.45
CA ILE A 329 4.82 11.29 -11.21
C ILE A 329 6.12 10.55 -11.48
N ASN A 330 7.21 11.04 -10.89
CA ASN A 330 8.45 10.31 -10.70
C ASN A 330 8.52 9.94 -9.21
N LEU A 331 8.17 8.69 -8.90
CA LEU A 331 7.91 8.25 -7.54
C LEU A 331 9.19 7.77 -6.86
N TYR A 332 9.52 8.38 -5.72
CA TYR A 332 10.60 7.99 -4.82
C TYR A 332 10.03 7.66 -3.45
N MET A 333 10.67 6.74 -2.75
CA MET A 333 10.34 6.41 -1.37
C MET A 333 10.57 7.62 -0.46
N ASN A 334 9.78 7.71 0.59
CA ASN A 334 10.06 8.70 1.64
C ASN A 334 11.47 8.46 2.19
N PRO A 335 12.36 9.48 2.19
CA PRO A 335 13.75 9.30 2.63
C PRO A 335 13.89 8.81 4.08
N ILE A 336 12.90 9.11 4.93
CA ILE A 336 12.87 8.69 6.33
C ILE A 336 12.60 7.19 6.42
N GLU A 337 11.56 6.72 5.70
CA GLU A 337 11.19 5.30 5.66
C GLU A 337 12.29 4.47 5.01
N LYS A 338 12.83 4.96 3.89
CA LYS A 338 13.98 4.35 3.23
C LYS A 338 15.19 4.26 4.17
N GLY A 339 15.53 5.38 4.82
CA GLY A 339 16.64 5.44 5.75
C GLY A 339 16.45 4.53 6.96
N PHE A 340 15.24 4.38 7.46
CA PHE A 340 14.92 3.48 8.55
C PHE A 340 15.34 2.03 8.28
N PHE A 341 15.08 1.53 7.09
CA PHE A 341 15.49 0.18 6.68
C PHE A 341 16.99 0.08 6.39
N ILE A 342 17.58 1.09 5.72
CA ILE A 342 19.01 1.13 5.43
C ILE A 342 19.83 1.12 6.72
N ASP A 343 19.43 1.90 7.74
CA ASP A 343 20.10 1.96 9.04
C ASP A 343 20.07 0.59 9.77
N ARG A 344 19.15 -0.30 9.36
CA ARG A 344 19.04 -1.69 9.82
C ARG A 344 19.62 -2.73 8.85
N LYS A 345 20.43 -2.27 7.90
CA LYS A 345 21.14 -3.11 6.90
C LYS A 345 20.20 -3.85 5.93
N ILE A 346 18.98 -3.36 5.74
CA ILE A 346 18.06 -3.93 4.77
C ILE A 346 18.31 -3.30 3.40
N ASN A 347 18.48 -4.16 2.41
CA ASN A 347 18.67 -3.73 1.02
C ASN A 347 17.30 -3.36 0.40
N ILE A 348 17.16 -2.08 0.01
CA ILE A 348 15.94 -1.53 -0.58
C ILE A 348 16.08 -1.45 -2.10
N ASP A 349 15.14 -2.03 -2.79
CA ASP A 349 14.95 -1.89 -4.23
C ASP A 349 13.85 -0.82 -4.49
N GLU A 350 14.27 0.45 -4.53
CA GLU A 350 13.36 1.58 -4.72
C GLU A 350 12.70 1.57 -6.11
N ASP A 351 13.37 1.04 -7.11
CA ASP A 351 12.83 0.93 -8.46
C ASP A 351 11.72 -0.11 -8.54
N SER A 352 11.90 -1.27 -7.92
CA SER A 352 10.82 -2.26 -7.80
C SER A 352 9.63 -1.74 -6.99
N TRP A 353 9.87 -0.95 -5.95
CA TRP A 353 8.80 -0.30 -5.19
C TRP A 353 8.02 0.70 -6.04
N ALA A 354 8.71 1.61 -6.73
CA ALA A 354 8.08 2.60 -7.59
C ALA A 354 7.29 1.96 -8.74
N LEU A 355 7.84 0.90 -9.32
CA LEU A 355 7.18 0.10 -10.35
C LEU A 355 5.91 -0.57 -9.82
N ALA A 356 5.95 -1.18 -8.62
CA ALA A 356 4.80 -1.83 -8.02
C ALA A 356 3.64 -0.86 -7.79
N GLU A 357 3.92 0.33 -7.27
CA GLU A 357 2.92 1.39 -7.06
C GLU A 357 2.31 1.87 -8.41
N MET A 358 3.14 2.09 -9.43
CA MET A 358 2.67 2.49 -10.76
C MET A 358 1.80 1.40 -11.41
N ILE A 359 2.21 0.15 -11.35
CA ILE A 359 1.44 -0.97 -11.91
C ILE A 359 0.10 -1.10 -11.19
N GLN A 360 0.06 -1.04 -9.86
CA GLN A 360 -1.18 -1.08 -9.10
C GLN A 360 -2.14 0.05 -9.50
N TRP A 361 -1.61 1.26 -9.79
CA TRP A 361 -2.41 2.37 -10.27
C TRP A 361 -2.93 2.13 -11.69
N ILE A 362 -2.10 1.67 -12.64
CA ILE A 362 -2.50 1.36 -14.02
C ILE A 362 -3.57 0.26 -14.05
N TRP A 363 -3.44 -0.77 -13.19
CA TRP A 363 -4.40 -1.88 -13.12
C TRP A 363 -5.78 -1.51 -12.56
N ARG A 364 -6.00 -0.26 -12.14
CA ARG A 364 -7.36 0.22 -11.82
C ARG A 364 -8.21 0.50 -13.06
N SER A 365 -7.56 0.64 -14.21
CA SER A 365 -8.19 0.88 -15.51
C SER A 365 -8.77 -0.40 -16.13
N ARG A 366 -9.26 -0.29 -17.35
CA ARG A 366 -9.83 -1.43 -18.07
C ARG A 366 -8.82 -2.54 -18.45
N ILE A 367 -7.52 -2.32 -18.21
CA ILE A 367 -6.51 -3.37 -18.38
C ILE A 367 -6.81 -4.60 -17.52
N ARG A 368 -7.39 -4.43 -16.35
CA ARG A 368 -7.82 -5.53 -15.47
C ARG A 368 -8.93 -6.40 -16.07
N GLU A 369 -9.64 -5.89 -17.08
CA GLU A 369 -10.62 -6.61 -17.89
C GLU A 369 -10.03 -7.12 -19.22
N ASN A 370 -8.70 -7.15 -19.31
CA ASN A 370 -7.96 -7.56 -20.51
C ASN A 370 -8.27 -6.71 -21.76
N LYS A 371 -8.56 -5.41 -21.56
CA LYS A 371 -8.82 -4.45 -22.64
C LYS A 371 -7.64 -3.50 -22.80
N SER A 372 -7.31 -3.13 -24.05
CA SER A 372 -6.17 -2.26 -24.35
C SER A 372 -6.31 -0.87 -23.73
N ILE A 373 -5.19 -0.29 -23.31
CA ILE A 373 -5.09 1.06 -22.75
C ILE A 373 -3.94 1.84 -23.41
N ASN A 374 -4.08 3.17 -23.41
CA ASN A 374 -3.00 4.08 -23.74
C ASN A 374 -2.48 4.72 -22.45
N VAL A 375 -1.14 4.80 -22.29
CA VAL A 375 -0.53 5.31 -21.07
C VAL A 375 0.55 6.35 -21.41
N TYR A 376 0.42 7.54 -20.88
CA TYR A 376 1.42 8.60 -20.92
C TYR A 376 2.21 8.60 -19.61
N ILE A 377 3.51 8.35 -19.68
CA ILE A 377 4.43 8.33 -18.55
C ILE A 377 5.59 9.27 -18.93
N PRO A 378 5.47 10.58 -18.67
CA PRO A 378 6.50 11.54 -19.05
C PRO A 378 7.84 11.31 -18.34
N SER A 379 7.86 10.88 -17.07
CA SER A 379 9.09 10.55 -16.37
C SER A 379 9.85 9.44 -17.10
N SER A 380 11.08 9.73 -17.56
CA SER A 380 11.93 8.76 -18.25
C SER A 380 12.24 7.56 -17.38
N ARG A 381 12.53 7.76 -16.06
CA ARG A 381 12.75 6.66 -15.12
C ARG A 381 11.52 5.75 -15.02
N MET A 382 10.34 6.31 -14.70
CA MET A 382 9.12 5.51 -14.53
C MET A 382 8.72 4.81 -15.83
N ARG A 383 8.88 5.49 -16.97
CA ARG A 383 8.62 4.91 -18.30
C ARG A 383 9.56 3.73 -18.59
N ASN A 384 10.85 3.88 -18.31
CA ASN A 384 11.82 2.79 -18.49
C ASN A 384 11.54 1.62 -17.56
N LEU A 385 11.16 1.84 -16.30
CA LEU A 385 10.73 0.77 -15.39
C LEU A 385 9.56 -0.02 -15.98
N MET A 386 8.56 0.66 -16.55
CA MET A 386 7.41 0.01 -17.18
C MET A 386 7.78 -0.76 -18.44
N ILE A 387 8.61 -0.19 -19.32
CA ILE A 387 9.08 -0.83 -20.55
C ILE A 387 9.92 -2.08 -20.22
N ASN A 388 10.85 -1.94 -19.27
CA ASN A 388 11.70 -3.05 -18.84
C ASN A 388 10.85 -4.17 -18.24
N TRP A 389 9.89 -3.86 -17.38
CA TRP A 389 8.99 -4.84 -16.81
C TRP A 389 8.18 -5.58 -17.89
N LEU A 390 7.64 -4.88 -18.89
CA LEU A 390 6.91 -5.48 -20.01
C LEU A 390 7.82 -6.32 -20.94
N SER A 391 9.13 -6.06 -20.93
CA SER A 391 10.11 -6.73 -21.80
C SER A 391 10.87 -7.85 -21.10
N THR A 392 10.71 -8.00 -19.78
CA THR A 392 11.41 -9.04 -19.03
C THR A 392 10.80 -10.40 -19.35
N PHE A 393 11.53 -11.19 -20.13
CA PHE A 393 11.31 -12.62 -20.27
C PHE A 393 12.08 -13.29 -19.13
N GLU A 394 11.41 -13.88 -18.17
CA GLU A 394 12.10 -14.82 -17.29
C GLU A 394 12.23 -16.16 -17.99
N LYS A 395 13.48 -16.63 -18.03
CA LYS A 395 13.86 -17.93 -18.59
C LYS A 395 13.39 -19.07 -17.70
#